data_2285d688c648fb55331b1fe5b546df59
#
_entry.id   2285d688c648fb55331b1fe5b546df59
#
_cell.length_a   1.000
_cell.length_b   1.000
_cell.length_c   1.000
_cell.angle_alpha   90.00
_cell.angle_beta   90.00
_cell.angle_gamma   90.00
#
_symmetry.space_group_name_H-M   'P 1'
#
loop_
_entity.id
_entity.type
_entity.pdbx_description
1 polymer ?
#
loop_
_entity_poly.entity_id
_entity_poly.type
_entity_poly.pdbx_seq_one_letter_code
_entity_poly.pdbx_strand_id
1 'polypeptide(L)'
;VFFEPMIHHVVKAVQPLDAEHSVVMVGHQKEAVEHALTRFNLSCVEQKEQNGTGHAVLCAEASLRDFHGTVLILCGDSPLLLTEHLKEMLNVHSSADTPLTIVTTSLENPQNYGRIITDNAGSVLEVVEEKDATDEQRTIKEINAGIYCVEKEFLFKALRQVTTDNSQGEMYLTDIVAIAVRNGFRVEKYEHPVPDHVLGVNSRVELSQ
;
A
#
# COMPACT_ATOMS: atom_id res chain seq x y z
N VAL A 1 -3.11 -10.04 -17.54
CA VAL A 1 -4.36 -9.34 -17.84
C VAL A 1 -4.21 -8.73 -19.21
N PHE A 2 -5.19 -8.90 -20.12
CA PHE A 2 -5.14 -8.34 -21.50
C PHE A 2 -3.81 -8.56 -22.22
N PHE A 3 -3.24 -9.78 -22.09
CA PHE A 3 -1.96 -10.19 -22.70
C PHE A 3 -0.70 -9.46 -22.16
N GLU A 4 -0.81 -8.72 -21.07
CA GLU A 4 0.33 -8.08 -20.39
C GLU A 4 0.43 -8.53 -18.92
N PRO A 5 1.64 -8.53 -18.32
CA PRO A 5 1.82 -8.72 -16.90
C PRO A 5 1.03 -7.70 -16.06
N MET A 6 0.47 -8.11 -14.92
CA MET A 6 -0.32 -7.21 -14.05
C MET A 6 0.45 -5.95 -13.66
N ILE A 7 1.72 -6.09 -13.31
CA ILE A 7 2.58 -4.95 -12.94
C ILE A 7 2.65 -3.86 -14.01
N HIS A 8 2.48 -4.21 -15.30
CA HIS A 8 2.47 -3.20 -16.38
C HIS A 8 1.29 -2.25 -16.26
N HIS A 9 0.13 -2.72 -15.81
CA HIS A 9 -1.06 -1.89 -15.64
C HIS A 9 -0.83 -0.88 -14.50
N VAL A 10 -0.26 -1.34 -13.38
CA VAL A 10 0.09 -0.47 -12.25
C VAL A 10 1.12 0.59 -12.68
N VAL A 11 2.21 0.18 -13.35
CA VAL A 11 3.24 1.12 -13.82
C VAL A 11 2.64 2.14 -14.80
N LYS A 12 1.79 1.71 -15.74
CA LYS A 12 1.11 2.63 -16.67
C LYS A 12 0.19 3.63 -15.97
N ALA A 13 -0.48 3.23 -14.88
CA ALA A 13 -1.31 4.13 -14.09
C ALA A 13 -0.48 5.20 -13.35
N VAL A 14 0.77 4.87 -12.98
CA VAL A 14 1.69 5.78 -12.28
C VAL A 14 2.41 6.73 -13.24
N GLN A 15 2.78 6.27 -14.45
CA GLN A 15 3.58 7.08 -15.39
C GLN A 15 3.08 8.53 -15.60
N PRO A 16 1.76 8.80 -15.75
CA PRO A 16 1.27 10.16 -15.94
C PRO A 16 1.31 11.06 -14.70
N LEU A 17 1.76 10.54 -13.54
CA LEU A 17 2.00 11.32 -12.33
C LEU A 17 3.37 12.03 -12.35
N ASP A 18 4.24 11.66 -13.29
CA ASP A 18 5.59 12.24 -13.46
C ASP A 18 6.42 12.21 -12.17
N ALA A 19 6.42 11.05 -11.50
CA ALA A 19 7.15 10.88 -10.24
C ALA A 19 8.67 11.01 -10.46
N GLU A 20 9.34 11.73 -9.58
CA GLU A 20 10.80 11.93 -9.62
C GLU A 20 11.57 10.60 -9.53
N HIS A 21 11.07 9.68 -8.71
CA HIS A 21 11.61 8.34 -8.54
C HIS A 21 10.50 7.29 -8.65
N SER A 22 10.79 6.20 -9.36
CA SER A 22 9.93 5.02 -9.40
C SER A 22 10.77 3.80 -9.03
N VAL A 23 10.42 3.16 -7.91
CA VAL A 23 11.13 2.01 -7.37
C VAL A 23 10.19 0.82 -7.27
N VAL A 24 10.58 -0.31 -7.83
CA VAL A 24 9.83 -1.56 -7.72
C VAL A 24 10.58 -2.54 -6.81
N MET A 25 9.90 -2.97 -5.77
CA MET A 25 10.42 -4.01 -4.89
C MET A 25 10.24 -5.36 -5.55
N VAL A 26 11.31 -6.12 -5.69
CA VAL A 26 11.32 -7.45 -6.28
C VAL A 26 11.84 -8.48 -5.27
N GLY A 27 11.31 -9.69 -5.33
CA GLY A 27 11.70 -10.79 -4.45
C GLY A 27 11.60 -12.11 -5.19
N HIS A 28 10.54 -12.88 -4.94
CA HIS A 28 10.28 -14.12 -5.68
C HIS A 28 10.21 -13.87 -7.19
N GLN A 29 10.89 -14.71 -8.00
CA GLN A 29 10.96 -14.58 -9.46
C GLN A 29 11.48 -13.20 -9.94
N LYS A 30 12.42 -12.61 -9.20
CA LYS A 30 13.03 -11.30 -9.47
C LYS A 30 13.37 -11.10 -10.96
N GLU A 31 14.08 -12.04 -11.58
CA GLU A 31 14.55 -11.92 -12.97
C GLU A 31 13.38 -11.81 -13.97
N ALA A 32 12.28 -12.51 -13.69
CA ALA A 32 11.07 -12.44 -14.54
C ALA A 32 10.39 -11.08 -14.42
N VAL A 33 10.33 -10.51 -13.21
CA VAL A 33 9.75 -9.17 -12.98
C VAL A 33 10.63 -8.08 -13.58
N GLU A 34 11.94 -8.14 -13.33
CA GLU A 34 12.90 -7.19 -13.92
C GLU A 34 12.85 -7.22 -15.45
N HIS A 35 12.81 -8.42 -16.05
CA HIS A 35 12.66 -8.58 -17.50
C HIS A 35 11.35 -7.95 -18.02
N ALA A 36 10.25 -8.18 -17.33
CA ALA A 36 8.96 -7.56 -17.71
C ALA A 36 9.01 -6.04 -17.65
N LEU A 37 9.82 -5.47 -16.76
CA LEU A 37 9.90 -4.03 -16.53
C LEU A 37 10.97 -3.30 -17.35
N THR A 38 11.77 -3.99 -18.17
CA THR A 38 12.90 -3.39 -18.94
C THR A 38 12.53 -2.21 -19.83
N ARG A 39 11.28 -2.13 -20.28
CA ARG A 39 10.78 -1.04 -21.13
C ARG A 39 10.36 0.22 -20.36
N PHE A 40 10.35 0.18 -19.03
CA PHE A 40 9.93 1.30 -18.19
C PHE A 40 11.14 1.95 -17.52
N ASN A 41 11.09 3.26 -17.35
CA ASN A 41 12.12 4.01 -16.63
C ASN A 41 11.85 3.93 -15.13
N LEU A 42 12.36 2.89 -14.47
CA LEU A 42 12.22 2.65 -13.04
C LEU A 42 13.42 1.86 -12.50
N SER A 43 13.59 1.86 -11.18
CA SER A 43 14.62 1.09 -10.49
C SER A 43 14.00 -0.14 -9.82
N CYS A 44 14.66 -1.28 -9.91
CA CYS A 44 14.29 -2.46 -9.13
C CYS A 44 15.21 -2.60 -7.90
N VAL A 45 14.63 -2.88 -6.75
CA VAL A 45 15.35 -3.16 -5.50
C VAL A 45 14.93 -4.52 -4.98
N GLU A 46 15.91 -5.36 -4.68
CA GLU A 46 15.65 -6.71 -4.20
C GLU A 46 15.38 -6.76 -2.71
N GLN A 47 14.23 -7.30 -2.34
CA GLN A 47 13.98 -7.77 -0.98
C GLN A 47 14.50 -9.22 -0.86
N LYS A 48 15.73 -9.38 -0.37
CA LYS A 48 16.39 -10.69 -0.28
C LYS A 48 15.67 -11.63 0.69
N GLU A 49 15.27 -11.12 1.83
CA GLU A 49 14.51 -11.84 2.86
C GLU A 49 13.09 -11.29 2.89
N GLN A 50 12.10 -12.13 2.65
CA GLN A 50 10.70 -11.72 2.57
C GLN A 50 10.09 -11.62 3.97
N ASN A 51 10.53 -10.61 4.72
CA ASN A 51 10.15 -10.39 6.11
C ASN A 51 8.92 -9.46 6.26
N GLY A 52 8.04 -9.46 5.26
CA GLY A 52 6.78 -8.70 5.27
C GLY A 52 6.81 -7.42 4.41
N THR A 53 5.64 -6.78 4.32
CA THR A 53 5.41 -5.60 3.45
C THR A 53 6.12 -4.36 3.94
N GLY A 54 6.21 -4.14 5.26
CA GLY A 54 6.99 -3.04 5.84
C GLY A 54 8.49 -3.18 5.57
N HIS A 55 9.02 -4.42 5.65
CA HIS A 55 10.41 -4.69 5.30
C HIS A 55 10.69 -4.42 3.81
N ALA A 56 9.76 -4.76 2.91
CA ALA A 56 9.90 -4.45 1.50
C ALA A 56 10.10 -2.94 1.29
N VAL A 57 9.21 -2.12 1.86
CA VAL A 57 9.30 -0.66 1.74
C VAL A 57 10.60 -0.12 2.39
N LEU A 58 11.03 -0.68 3.51
CA LEU A 58 12.27 -0.28 4.17
C LEU A 58 13.51 -0.52 3.27
N CYS A 59 13.52 -1.59 2.47
CA CYS A 59 14.60 -1.85 1.51
C CYS A 59 14.73 -0.75 0.43
N ALA A 60 13.68 0.01 0.14
CA ALA A 60 13.71 1.11 -0.82
C ALA A 60 14.38 2.40 -0.27
N GLU A 61 14.65 2.49 1.04
CA GLU A 61 15.14 3.72 1.69
C GLU A 61 16.39 4.28 1.03
N ALA A 62 17.35 3.41 0.67
CA ALA A 62 18.60 3.82 0.04
C ALA A 62 18.38 4.50 -1.32
N SER A 63 17.38 4.04 -2.09
CA SER A 63 17.02 4.61 -3.39
C SER A 63 16.31 5.97 -3.28
N LEU A 64 15.80 6.30 -2.11
CA LEU A 64 15.09 7.54 -1.84
C LEU A 64 15.89 8.50 -0.93
N ARG A 65 17.22 8.27 -0.76
CA ARG A 65 18.04 9.01 0.21
C ARG A 65 17.91 10.53 0.05
N ASP A 66 18.06 11.01 -1.16
CA ASP A 66 18.12 12.45 -1.48
C ASP A 66 16.74 13.02 -1.88
N PHE A 67 15.70 12.18 -1.88
CA PHE A 67 14.32 12.59 -2.14
C PHE A 67 13.69 13.19 -0.87
N HIS A 68 12.88 14.22 -1.04
CA HIS A 68 12.06 14.83 0.02
C HIS A 68 10.64 15.03 -0.51
N GLY A 69 9.65 14.57 0.22
CA GLY A 69 8.23 14.72 -0.13
C GLY A 69 7.43 13.44 0.05
N THR A 70 6.32 13.36 -0.64
CA THR A 70 5.34 12.29 -0.53
C THR A 70 5.76 11.05 -1.31
N VAL A 71 5.75 9.90 -0.67
CA VAL A 71 5.94 8.57 -1.26
C VAL A 71 4.56 7.94 -1.49
N LEU A 72 4.26 7.59 -2.74
CA LEU A 72 3.10 6.80 -3.11
C LEU A 72 3.49 5.31 -3.11
N ILE A 73 2.85 4.51 -2.26
CA ILE A 73 3.09 3.07 -2.15
C ILE A 73 1.91 2.34 -2.76
N LEU A 74 2.18 1.38 -3.64
CA LEU A 74 1.19 0.60 -4.37
C LEU A 74 1.54 -0.89 -4.36
N CYS A 75 0.52 -1.73 -4.43
CA CYS A 75 0.67 -3.15 -4.71
C CYS A 75 0.80 -3.40 -6.22
N GLY A 76 1.66 -4.33 -6.61
CA GLY A 76 1.92 -4.64 -8.03
C GLY A 76 0.85 -5.49 -8.71
N ASP A 77 -0.16 -5.91 -7.96
CA ASP A 77 -1.23 -6.83 -8.35
C ASP A 77 -2.61 -6.16 -8.48
N SER A 78 -2.67 -4.81 -8.49
CA SER A 78 -3.91 -4.03 -8.66
C SER A 78 -4.06 -3.51 -10.11
N PRO A 79 -4.45 -4.37 -11.08
CA PRO A 79 -4.37 -4.06 -12.51
C PRO A 79 -5.43 -3.08 -12.99
N LEU A 80 -6.48 -2.81 -12.21
CA LEU A 80 -7.58 -1.91 -12.57
C LEU A 80 -7.43 -0.51 -11.97
N LEU A 81 -6.28 -0.25 -11.32
CA LEU A 81 -5.96 1.06 -10.78
C LEU A 81 -5.82 2.08 -11.91
N LEU A 82 -6.49 3.23 -11.77
CA LEU A 82 -6.46 4.30 -12.76
C LEU A 82 -5.68 5.51 -12.24
N THR A 83 -5.05 6.24 -13.16
CA THR A 83 -4.30 7.47 -12.85
C THR A 83 -5.15 8.51 -12.14
N GLU A 84 -6.43 8.64 -12.51
CA GLU A 84 -7.38 9.59 -11.92
C GLU A 84 -7.55 9.33 -10.42
N HIS A 85 -7.69 8.08 -10.00
CA HIS A 85 -7.83 7.71 -8.59
C HIS A 85 -6.57 8.07 -7.78
N LEU A 86 -5.40 7.86 -8.37
CA LEU A 86 -4.13 8.25 -7.76
C LEU A 86 -4.01 9.78 -7.61
N LYS A 87 -4.44 10.54 -8.62
CA LYS A 87 -4.48 12.01 -8.55
C LYS A 87 -5.44 12.51 -7.49
N GLU A 88 -6.62 11.92 -7.38
CA GLU A 88 -7.60 12.25 -6.34
C GLU A 88 -7.02 12.00 -4.95
N MET A 89 -6.42 10.82 -4.73
CA MET A 89 -5.76 10.49 -3.47
C MET A 89 -4.63 11.47 -3.13
N LEU A 90 -3.77 11.81 -4.10
CA LEU A 90 -2.70 12.80 -3.91
C LEU A 90 -3.24 14.18 -3.55
N ASN A 91 -4.36 14.60 -4.15
CA ASN A 91 -5.04 15.85 -3.82
C ASN A 91 -5.62 15.82 -2.38
N VAL A 92 -6.23 14.70 -1.98
CA VAL A 92 -6.69 14.52 -0.60
C VAL A 92 -5.51 14.62 0.37
N HIS A 93 -4.42 13.90 0.11
CA HIS A 93 -3.23 13.92 0.94
C HIS A 93 -2.61 15.32 1.05
N SER A 94 -2.41 16.01 -0.08
CA SER A 94 -1.82 17.36 -0.10
C SER A 94 -2.69 18.43 0.58
N SER A 95 -4.00 18.19 0.68
CA SER A 95 -4.95 19.09 1.34
C SER A 95 -5.11 18.78 2.83
N ALA A 96 -4.65 17.62 3.27
CA ALA A 96 -4.71 17.20 4.66
C ALA A 96 -3.43 17.59 5.40
N ASP A 97 -3.58 18.08 6.64
CA ASP A 97 -2.43 18.35 7.53
C ASP A 97 -2.02 17.04 8.26
N THR A 98 -1.54 16.07 7.48
CA THR A 98 -1.17 14.74 7.97
C THR A 98 -0.04 14.13 7.16
N PRO A 99 0.88 13.38 7.80
CA PRO A 99 1.94 12.70 7.08
C PRO A 99 1.49 11.37 6.41
N LEU A 100 0.24 10.93 6.60
CA LEU A 100 -0.23 9.63 6.11
C LEU A 100 -1.69 9.68 5.66
N THR A 101 -1.91 9.29 4.42
CA THR A 101 -3.24 9.00 3.85
C THR A 101 -3.27 7.56 3.36
N ILE A 102 -4.33 6.83 3.66
CA ILE A 102 -4.56 5.46 3.21
C ILE A 102 -5.76 5.36 2.29
N VAL A 103 -5.74 4.45 1.33
CA VAL A 103 -6.93 4.12 0.53
C VAL A 103 -7.70 3.01 1.22
N THR A 104 -9.00 3.24 1.40
CA THR A 104 -9.95 2.27 1.93
C THR A 104 -11.04 2.00 0.92
N THR A 105 -11.75 0.91 1.08
CA THR A 105 -13.00 0.60 0.37
C THR A 105 -13.83 -0.35 1.22
N SER A 106 -15.13 -0.48 0.91
CA SER A 106 -16.03 -1.36 1.64
C SER A 106 -16.38 -2.59 0.82
N LEU A 107 -16.25 -3.80 1.41
CA LEU A 107 -16.55 -5.08 0.77
C LEU A 107 -17.65 -5.84 1.50
N GLU A 108 -18.51 -6.51 0.75
CA GLU A 108 -19.47 -7.46 1.34
C GLU A 108 -18.77 -8.67 1.98
N ASN A 109 -17.73 -9.17 1.32
CA ASN A 109 -16.84 -10.20 1.86
C ASN A 109 -15.41 -9.67 1.98
N PRO A 110 -15.00 -9.13 3.15
CA PRO A 110 -13.70 -8.53 3.37
C PRO A 110 -12.58 -9.53 3.68
N GLN A 111 -12.79 -10.82 3.48
CA GLN A 111 -11.83 -11.88 3.78
C GLN A 111 -10.47 -11.62 3.10
N ASN A 112 -9.39 -11.90 3.81
CA ASN A 112 -8.00 -11.72 3.42
C ASN A 112 -7.48 -10.28 3.38
N TYR A 113 -8.29 -9.27 3.72
CA TYR A 113 -7.85 -7.88 3.78
C TYR A 113 -7.68 -7.39 5.22
N GLY A 114 -6.81 -6.41 5.43
CA GLY A 114 -6.69 -5.69 6.70
C GLY A 114 -7.95 -4.85 6.96
N ARG A 115 -8.44 -4.85 8.19
CA ARG A 115 -9.63 -4.09 8.62
C ARG A 115 -9.26 -2.72 9.13
N ILE A 116 -10.04 -1.72 8.74
CA ILE A 116 -9.87 -0.35 9.25
C ILE A 116 -10.58 -0.25 10.60
N ILE A 117 -9.82 -0.03 11.65
CA ILE A 117 -10.37 0.21 12.99
C ILE A 117 -10.48 1.72 13.19
N THR A 118 -11.68 2.16 13.58
CA THR A 118 -11.95 3.57 13.83
C THR A 118 -12.49 3.79 15.25
N ASP A 119 -12.36 5.03 15.72
CA ASP A 119 -13.03 5.48 16.94
C ASP A 119 -14.52 5.80 16.67
N ASN A 120 -15.24 6.20 17.71
CA ASN A 120 -16.67 6.56 17.62
C ASN A 120 -16.93 7.81 16.74
N ALA A 121 -15.91 8.59 16.44
CA ALA A 121 -15.98 9.75 15.54
C ALA A 121 -15.62 9.41 14.09
N GLY A 122 -15.26 8.14 13.81
CA GLY A 122 -14.85 7.66 12.49
C GLY A 122 -13.38 7.94 12.15
N SER A 123 -12.57 8.40 13.11
CA SER A 123 -11.13 8.59 12.90
C SER A 123 -10.40 7.25 12.90
N VAL A 124 -9.48 7.06 11.97
CA VAL A 124 -8.67 5.84 11.89
C VAL A 124 -7.78 5.71 13.11
N LEU A 125 -7.78 4.54 13.72
CA LEU A 125 -6.92 4.17 14.84
C LEU A 125 -5.78 3.25 14.41
N GLU A 126 -6.11 2.21 13.68
CA GLU A 126 -5.16 1.20 13.21
C GLU A 126 -5.73 0.41 12.03
N VAL A 127 -4.88 -0.36 11.38
CA VAL A 127 -5.26 -1.43 10.45
C VAL A 127 -4.88 -2.76 11.08
N VAL A 128 -5.85 -3.67 11.19
CA VAL A 128 -5.62 -5.02 11.72
C VAL A 128 -5.66 -6.03 10.59
N GLU A 129 -4.57 -6.75 10.39
CA GLU A 129 -4.49 -7.78 9.36
C GLU A 129 -5.45 -8.94 9.64
N GLU A 130 -5.98 -9.59 8.58
CA GLU A 130 -6.96 -10.69 8.70
C GLU A 130 -6.54 -11.77 9.70
N LYS A 131 -5.24 -12.14 9.73
CA LYS A 131 -4.74 -13.22 10.57
C LYS A 131 -4.66 -12.86 12.05
N ASP A 132 -4.57 -11.57 12.36
CA ASP A 132 -4.49 -11.03 13.71
C ASP A 132 -5.85 -10.50 14.22
N ALA A 133 -6.84 -10.41 13.32
CA ALA A 133 -8.16 -9.87 13.64
C ALA A 133 -8.98 -10.81 14.54
N THR A 134 -9.65 -10.23 15.54
CA THR A 134 -10.68 -10.92 16.33
C THR A 134 -11.91 -11.21 15.48
N ASP A 135 -12.79 -12.07 15.97
CA ASP A 135 -14.06 -12.39 15.29
C ASP A 135 -14.93 -11.15 15.09
N GLU A 136 -14.92 -10.23 16.07
CA GLU A 136 -15.64 -8.95 15.97
C GLU A 136 -15.01 -8.06 14.87
N GLN A 137 -13.70 -7.90 14.86
CA GLN A 137 -12.99 -7.11 13.86
C GLN A 137 -13.17 -7.66 12.44
N ARG A 138 -13.26 -8.99 12.27
CA ARG A 138 -13.54 -9.62 10.96
C ARG A 138 -14.91 -9.24 10.39
N THR A 139 -15.84 -8.77 11.21
CA THR A 139 -17.16 -8.31 10.73
C THR A 139 -17.11 -6.93 10.06
N ILE A 140 -16.05 -6.16 10.28
CA ILE A 140 -15.85 -4.84 9.70
C ILE A 140 -15.72 -4.98 8.17
N LYS A 141 -16.50 -4.18 7.44
CA LYS A 141 -16.56 -4.20 5.98
C LYS A 141 -15.53 -3.29 5.31
N GLU A 142 -15.11 -2.22 6.00
CA GLU A 142 -14.11 -1.30 5.49
C GLU A 142 -12.71 -1.91 5.62
N ILE A 143 -12.02 -1.98 4.48
CA ILE A 143 -10.72 -2.63 4.35
C ILE A 143 -9.64 -1.66 3.88
N ASN A 144 -8.40 -2.02 4.16
CA ASN A 144 -7.21 -1.39 3.62
C ASN A 144 -6.93 -1.92 2.21
N ALA A 145 -6.89 -1.04 1.22
CA ALA A 145 -6.60 -1.40 -0.17
C ALA A 145 -5.09 -1.59 -0.46
N GLY A 146 -4.22 -1.37 0.53
CA GLY A 146 -2.76 -1.50 0.35
C GLY A 146 -2.12 -0.35 -0.42
N ILE A 147 -2.80 0.78 -0.54
CA ILE A 147 -2.34 1.99 -1.23
C ILE A 147 -2.18 3.11 -0.21
N TYR A 148 -0.99 3.76 -0.23
CA TYR A 148 -0.65 4.79 0.76
C TYR A 148 0.00 6.00 0.09
N CYS A 149 -0.36 7.22 0.54
CA CYS A 149 0.45 8.42 0.39
C CYS A 149 1.05 8.75 1.75
N VAL A 150 2.37 8.87 1.82
CA VAL A 150 3.04 9.05 3.10
C VAL A 150 4.27 9.94 2.93
N GLU A 151 4.45 10.91 3.83
CA GLU A 151 5.66 11.72 3.86
C GLU A 151 6.88 10.85 4.16
N LYS A 152 7.91 10.95 3.31
CA LYS A 152 9.11 10.09 3.37
C LYS A 152 9.74 10.06 4.76
N GLU A 153 9.90 11.22 5.38
CA GLU A 153 10.57 11.32 6.69
C GLU A 153 9.79 10.58 7.77
N PHE A 154 8.45 10.70 7.74
CA PHE A 154 7.59 9.96 8.64
C PHE A 154 7.65 8.45 8.35
N LEU A 155 7.55 8.05 7.07
CA LEU A 155 7.53 6.66 6.63
C LEU A 155 8.71 5.86 7.21
N PHE A 156 9.93 6.28 6.93
CA PHE A 156 11.11 5.53 7.36
C PHE A 156 11.35 5.62 8.87
N LYS A 157 10.96 6.72 9.52
CA LYS A 157 10.95 6.82 10.98
C LYS A 157 9.94 5.87 11.62
N ALA A 158 8.76 5.71 11.04
CA ALA A 158 7.73 4.79 11.50
C ALA A 158 8.13 3.33 11.27
N LEU A 159 8.62 2.99 10.07
CA LEU A 159 9.06 1.62 9.74
C LEU A 159 10.13 1.08 10.71
N ARG A 160 11.01 1.92 11.23
CA ARG A 160 12.00 1.52 12.26
C ARG A 160 11.38 1.20 13.62
N GLN A 161 10.11 1.53 13.84
CA GLN A 161 9.37 1.23 15.07
C GLN A 161 8.44 0.02 14.91
N VAL A 162 8.26 -0.46 13.68
CA VAL A 162 7.46 -1.67 13.41
C VAL A 162 8.18 -2.87 14.01
N THR A 163 7.40 -3.72 14.68
CA THR A 163 7.87 -4.98 15.27
C THR A 163 7.37 -6.17 14.45
N THR A 164 7.84 -7.35 14.79
CA THR A 164 7.37 -8.63 14.22
C THR A 164 6.52 -9.41 15.20
N ASP A 165 5.99 -8.74 16.22
CA ASP A 165 5.14 -9.37 17.25
C ASP A 165 3.69 -9.48 16.75
N ASN A 166 3.50 -10.37 15.78
CA ASN A 166 2.22 -10.65 15.14
C ASN A 166 2.17 -12.13 14.71
N SER A 167 1.02 -12.59 14.23
CA SER A 167 0.77 -13.99 13.89
C SER A 167 1.68 -14.56 12.79
N GLN A 168 2.26 -13.71 11.95
CA GLN A 168 3.13 -14.11 10.84
C GLN A 168 4.62 -13.92 11.15
N GLY A 169 4.97 -13.18 12.22
CA GLY A 169 6.37 -12.83 12.53
C GLY A 169 6.98 -11.87 11.49
N GLU A 170 6.17 -11.05 10.84
CA GLU A 170 6.57 -10.17 9.73
C GLU A 170 6.46 -8.69 10.10
N MET A 171 7.22 -7.84 9.43
CA MET A 171 7.06 -6.39 9.48
C MET A 171 5.88 -5.98 8.61
N TYR A 172 4.75 -5.65 9.21
CA TYR A 172 3.59 -5.15 8.47
C TYR A 172 3.71 -3.67 8.15
N LEU A 173 3.48 -3.30 6.89
CA LEU A 173 3.38 -1.89 6.50
C LEU A 173 2.21 -1.19 7.19
N THR A 174 1.12 -1.90 7.42
CA THR A 174 -0.09 -1.42 8.08
C THR A 174 0.16 -0.86 9.49
N ASP A 175 1.21 -1.31 10.18
CA ASP A 175 1.56 -0.83 11.52
C ASP A 175 1.93 0.66 11.56
N ILE A 176 2.35 1.26 10.42
CA ILE A 176 2.62 2.70 10.37
C ILE A 176 1.39 3.54 10.70
N VAL A 177 0.18 3.01 10.50
CA VAL A 177 -1.09 3.67 10.83
C VAL A 177 -1.21 3.85 12.35
N ALA A 178 -1.09 2.78 13.12
CA ALA A 178 -1.12 2.85 14.58
C ALA A 178 0.05 3.70 15.13
N ILE A 179 1.22 3.66 14.47
CA ILE A 179 2.37 4.50 14.84
C ILE A 179 2.06 5.98 14.60
N ALA A 180 1.39 6.34 13.50
CA ALA A 180 0.96 7.72 13.23
C ALA A 180 0.03 8.22 14.35
N VAL A 181 -0.99 7.45 14.68
CA VAL A 181 -1.96 7.78 15.73
C VAL A 181 -1.28 7.93 17.10
N ARG A 182 -0.39 6.99 17.49
CA ARG A 182 0.38 7.09 18.74
C ARG A 182 1.29 8.32 18.81
N ASN A 183 1.77 8.81 17.67
CA ASN A 183 2.56 10.04 17.57
C ASN A 183 1.70 11.32 17.53
N GLY A 184 0.38 11.20 17.68
CA GLY A 184 -0.55 12.32 17.69
C GLY A 184 -0.95 12.84 16.30
N PHE A 185 -0.60 12.13 15.23
CA PHE A 185 -1.05 12.46 13.88
C PHE A 185 -2.44 11.87 13.62
N ARG A 186 -3.27 12.64 12.93
CA ARG A 186 -4.47 12.10 12.29
C ARG A 186 -4.04 11.32 11.05
N VAL A 187 -4.66 10.17 10.80
CA VAL A 187 -4.52 9.45 9.54
C VAL A 187 -5.70 9.80 8.66
N GLU A 188 -5.43 10.33 7.47
CA GLU A 188 -6.47 10.61 6.49
C GLU A 188 -6.83 9.35 5.74
N LYS A 189 -8.10 9.18 5.36
CA LYS A 189 -8.54 8.08 4.51
C LYS A 189 -9.22 8.61 3.24
N TYR A 190 -8.86 8.02 2.12
CA TYR A 190 -9.55 8.18 0.85
C TYR A 190 -10.37 6.90 0.59
N GLU A 191 -11.67 6.95 0.89
CA GLU A 191 -12.56 5.82 0.65
C GLU A 191 -12.94 5.78 -0.83
N HIS A 192 -12.45 4.74 -1.54
CA HIS A 192 -12.73 4.56 -2.95
C HIS A 192 -14.09 3.90 -3.15
N PRO A 193 -15.01 4.50 -3.97
CA PRO A 193 -16.39 4.02 -4.09
C PRO A 193 -16.53 2.72 -4.89
N VAL A 194 -15.53 2.36 -5.71
CA VAL A 194 -15.57 1.16 -6.57
C VAL A 194 -14.44 0.23 -6.14
N PRO A 195 -14.73 -0.84 -5.37
CA PRO A 195 -13.70 -1.73 -4.83
C PRO A 195 -12.78 -2.32 -5.90
N ASP A 196 -13.32 -2.79 -7.01
CA ASP A 196 -12.55 -3.47 -8.07
C ASP A 196 -11.39 -2.63 -8.63
N HIS A 197 -11.47 -1.31 -8.55
CA HIS A 197 -10.42 -0.42 -9.05
C HIS A 197 -9.17 -0.39 -8.15
N VAL A 198 -9.29 -0.75 -6.89
CA VAL A 198 -8.21 -0.63 -5.89
C VAL A 198 -7.78 -1.97 -5.28
N LEU A 199 -8.49 -3.05 -5.61
CA LEU A 199 -8.18 -4.37 -5.09
C LEU A 199 -7.08 -5.07 -5.90
N GLY A 200 -6.28 -5.87 -5.19
CA GLY A 200 -5.32 -6.78 -5.79
C GLY A 200 -5.98 -8.06 -6.30
N VAL A 201 -5.38 -8.66 -7.31
CA VAL A 201 -5.78 -9.97 -7.87
C VAL A 201 -4.88 -11.05 -7.29
N ASN A 202 -5.36 -11.81 -6.32
CA ASN A 202 -4.60 -12.83 -5.60
C ASN A 202 -4.78 -14.25 -6.17
N SER A 203 -5.78 -14.45 -7.03
CA SER A 203 -6.09 -15.76 -7.58
C SER A 203 -6.55 -15.70 -9.04
N ARG A 204 -6.46 -16.86 -9.74
CA ARG A 204 -7.00 -16.98 -11.10
C ARG A 204 -8.52 -16.83 -11.15
N VAL A 205 -9.20 -17.11 -10.06
CA VAL A 205 -10.66 -16.93 -9.94
C VAL A 205 -10.99 -15.45 -9.91
N GLU A 206 -10.31 -14.66 -9.07
CA GLU A 206 -10.46 -13.20 -9.02
C GLU A 206 -10.11 -12.56 -10.37
N LEU A 207 -9.09 -13.07 -11.07
CA LEU A 207 -8.72 -12.58 -12.41
C LEU A 207 -9.82 -12.82 -13.46
N SER A 208 -10.72 -13.76 -13.25
CA SER A 208 -11.78 -14.14 -14.21
C SER A 208 -13.12 -13.43 -13.98
N GLN A 209 -13.25 -12.71 -12.89
CA GLN A 209 -14.42 -11.89 -12.55
C GLN A 209 -14.30 -10.50 -13.16
#